data_789b2c03f4228864b14f7faae2068ef4
#
_entry.id   789b2c03f4228864b14f7faae2068ef4
#
_cell.length_a   1.000
_cell.length_b   1.000
_cell.length_c   1.000
_cell.angle_alpha   90.00
_cell.angle_beta   90.00
_cell.angle_gamma   90.00
#
_symmetry.space_group_name_H-M   'P 1'
#
loop_
_entity.id
_entity.type
_entity.pdbx_description
1 polymer ?
#
loop_
_entity_poly.entity_id
_entity_poly.type
_entity_poly.pdbx_seq_one_letter_code
_entity_poly.pdbx_strand_id
1 'polypeptide(L)'
;MNKIVEELKKVKIFYIATIDNDQPRVRPFSSVTEFEGNAYLCTGKQKEIYEQISKNPKVELSGMYDGGSWLRVSATLVEDDRIEAQ
;
A
#
# COMPACT_ATOMS: atom_id res chain seq x y z
N MET A 1 10.86 14.81 1.21
CA MET A 1 10.29 13.86 0.26
C MET A 1 10.21 12.49 0.88
N ASN A 2 9.12 11.76 0.62
CA ASN A 2 8.90 10.47 1.25
C ASN A 2 9.63 9.37 0.49
N LYS A 3 10.57 8.71 1.16
CA LYS A 3 11.38 7.70 0.51
C LYS A 3 10.57 6.47 0.09
N ILE A 4 9.55 6.12 0.86
CA ILE A 4 8.70 4.99 0.52
C ILE A 4 7.99 5.24 -0.80
N VAL A 5 7.47 6.46 -0.99
CA VAL A 5 6.81 6.82 -2.25
C VAL A 5 7.79 6.72 -3.41
N GLU A 6 9.02 7.20 -3.23
CA GLU A 6 10.01 7.13 -4.28
C GLU A 6 10.30 5.68 -4.67
N GLU A 7 10.48 4.81 -3.69
CA GLU A 7 10.81 3.42 -3.97
C GLU A 7 9.64 2.70 -4.62
N LEU A 8 8.41 2.96 -4.17
CA LEU A 8 7.25 2.33 -4.76
C LEU A 8 7.06 2.74 -6.21
N LYS A 9 7.38 4.01 -6.53
CA LYS A 9 7.30 4.45 -7.93
C LYS A 9 8.35 3.78 -8.79
N LYS A 10 9.50 3.45 -8.23
CA LYS A 10 10.55 2.77 -9.00
C LYS A 10 10.14 1.35 -9.37
N VAL A 11 9.47 0.64 -8.48
CA VAL A 11 9.03 -0.73 -8.78
C VAL A 11 7.80 -0.74 -9.67
N LYS A 12 7.07 0.37 -9.75
CA LYS A 12 5.89 0.58 -10.59
C LYS A 12 4.69 -0.20 -10.11
N ILE A 13 4.73 -1.51 -10.17
CA ILE A 13 3.66 -2.36 -9.65
C ILE A 13 4.15 -3.00 -8.37
N PHE A 14 3.41 -2.82 -7.29
CA PHE A 14 3.76 -3.45 -6.03
C PHE A 14 2.54 -4.20 -5.52
N TYR A 15 2.76 -5.11 -4.61
CA TYR A 15 1.71 -5.95 -4.05
C TYR A 15 1.51 -5.61 -2.60
N ILE A 16 0.26 -5.56 -2.18
CA ILE A 16 -0.07 -5.26 -0.79
C ILE A 16 -0.66 -6.52 -0.17
N ALA A 17 -0.06 -6.96 0.93
CA ALA A 17 -0.57 -8.07 1.71
C ALA A 17 -1.32 -7.53 2.91
N THR A 18 -2.53 -8.02 3.12
CA THR A 18 -3.36 -7.68 4.27
C THR A 18 -3.81 -8.97 4.94
N ILE A 19 -4.41 -8.84 6.11
CA ILE A 19 -4.91 -9.99 6.86
C ILE A 19 -6.44 -9.95 6.84
N ASP A 20 -7.04 -11.07 6.41
CA ASP A 20 -8.49 -11.24 6.41
C ASP A 20 -8.79 -12.34 7.41
N ASN A 21 -9.06 -11.95 8.66
CA ASN A 21 -9.11 -12.84 9.81
C ASN A 21 -7.76 -13.51 10.01
N ASP A 22 -7.60 -14.77 9.62
CA ASP A 22 -6.32 -15.44 9.70
C ASP A 22 -5.76 -15.79 8.32
N GLN A 23 -6.37 -15.24 7.25
CA GLN A 23 -5.97 -15.54 5.88
C GLN A 23 -5.24 -14.34 5.29
N PRO A 24 -3.98 -14.48 4.89
CA PRO A 24 -3.31 -13.38 4.18
C PRO A 24 -3.90 -13.23 2.78
N ARG A 25 -4.05 -11.99 2.36
CA ARG A 25 -4.54 -11.63 1.03
C ARG A 25 -3.52 -10.72 0.36
N VAL A 26 -3.29 -10.93 -0.92
CA VAL A 26 -2.32 -10.14 -1.67
C VAL A 26 -2.99 -9.66 -2.95
N ARG A 27 -2.72 -8.41 -3.31
CA ARG A 27 -3.25 -7.85 -4.55
C ARG A 27 -2.29 -6.81 -5.12
N PRO A 28 -2.31 -6.61 -6.44
CA PRO A 28 -1.41 -5.63 -7.06
C PRO A 28 -1.93 -4.20 -6.92
N PHE A 29 -1.01 -3.28 -6.80
CA PHE A 29 -1.28 -1.85 -6.79
C PHE A 29 -0.23 -1.15 -7.62
N SER A 30 -0.61 -0.02 -8.22
CA SER A 30 0.35 0.77 -8.98
C SER A 30 0.24 2.25 -8.68
N SER A 31 -0.58 2.63 -7.70
CA SER A 31 -0.85 4.02 -7.41
C SER A 31 -0.43 4.38 -6.00
N VAL A 32 0.46 5.35 -5.89
CA VAL A 32 0.90 5.87 -4.61
C VAL A 32 1.12 7.36 -4.75
N THR A 33 0.78 8.11 -3.71
CA THR A 33 0.88 9.57 -3.72
C THR A 33 1.51 10.03 -2.43
N GLU A 34 2.23 11.13 -2.49
CA GLU A 34 2.76 11.78 -1.30
C GLU A 34 1.91 13.00 -0.98
N PHE A 35 1.54 13.15 0.30
CA PHE A 35 0.78 14.30 0.76
C PHE A 35 1.26 14.64 2.16
N GLU A 36 1.74 15.87 2.34
CA GLU A 36 2.27 16.34 3.62
C GLU A 36 3.35 15.42 4.18
N GLY A 37 4.19 14.89 3.30
CA GLY A 37 5.29 14.04 3.70
C GLY A 37 4.94 12.59 3.98
N ASN A 38 3.68 12.21 3.82
CA ASN A 38 3.22 10.84 4.08
C ASN A 38 2.87 10.14 2.77
N ALA A 39 2.99 8.82 2.79
CA ALA A 39 2.60 8.00 1.65
C ALA A 39 1.13 7.65 1.74
N TYR A 40 0.41 7.85 0.66
CA TYR A 40 -1.02 7.56 0.60
C TYR A 40 -1.31 6.59 -0.53
N LEU A 41 -2.19 5.64 -0.24
CA LEU A 41 -2.68 4.69 -1.24
C LEU A 41 -4.16 4.94 -1.46
N CYS A 42 -4.58 4.87 -2.71
CA CYS A 42 -5.98 5.07 -3.06
C CYS A 42 -6.68 3.72 -3.06
N THR A 43 -7.56 3.50 -2.10
CA THR A 43 -8.27 2.22 -1.96
C THR A 43 -9.76 2.34 -2.19
N GLY A 44 -10.22 3.46 -2.73
CA GLY A 44 -11.64 3.77 -2.77
C GLY A 44 -12.52 2.75 -3.48
N LYS A 45 -11.97 2.03 -4.45
CA LYS A 45 -12.74 1.03 -5.18
C LYS A 45 -12.47 -0.39 -4.70
N GLN A 46 -11.71 -0.53 -3.62
CA GLN A 46 -11.29 -1.83 -3.10
C GLN A 46 -11.93 -2.03 -1.74
N LYS A 47 -13.22 -2.35 -1.73
CA LYS A 47 -13.95 -2.47 -0.46
C LYS A 47 -13.35 -3.54 0.44
N GLU A 48 -12.90 -4.66 -0.14
CA GLU A 48 -12.32 -5.72 0.66
C GLU A 48 -11.08 -5.27 1.41
N ILE A 49 -10.22 -4.50 0.74
CA ILE A 49 -9.01 -4.04 1.39
C ILE A 49 -9.35 -3.09 2.53
N TYR A 50 -10.36 -2.23 2.32
CA TYR A 50 -10.78 -1.31 3.35
C TYR A 50 -11.30 -2.05 4.58
N GLU A 51 -12.11 -3.08 4.38
CA GLU A 51 -12.64 -3.85 5.48
C GLU A 51 -11.53 -4.58 6.23
N GLN A 52 -10.58 -5.14 5.50
CA GLN A 52 -9.48 -5.86 6.13
C GLN A 52 -8.61 -4.92 6.94
N ILE A 53 -8.32 -3.73 6.42
CA ILE A 53 -7.51 -2.74 7.12
C ILE A 53 -8.23 -2.23 8.35
N SER A 54 -9.55 -2.11 8.30
CA SER A 54 -10.32 -1.65 9.45
C SER A 54 -10.16 -2.58 10.63
N LYS A 55 -10.05 -3.87 10.37
CA LYS A 55 -9.91 -4.86 11.44
C LYS A 55 -8.45 -5.07 11.82
N ASN A 56 -7.56 -5.01 10.86
CA ASN A 56 -6.13 -5.19 11.09
C ASN A 56 -5.37 -4.28 10.15
N PRO A 57 -4.85 -3.16 10.64
CA PRO A 57 -4.22 -2.16 9.78
C PRO A 57 -2.80 -2.50 9.34
N LYS A 58 -2.27 -3.60 9.81
CA LYS A 58 -0.90 -3.98 9.43
C LYS A 58 -0.88 -4.53 8.03
N VAL A 59 0.05 -4.04 7.23
CA VAL A 59 0.18 -4.47 5.84
C VAL A 59 1.66 -4.65 5.52
N GLU A 60 1.89 -5.35 4.42
CA GLU A 60 3.23 -5.46 3.88
C GLU A 60 3.15 -5.25 2.38
N LEU A 61 4.08 -4.45 1.86
CA LEU A 61 4.13 -4.17 0.44
C LEU A 61 5.41 -4.75 -0.13
N SER A 62 5.34 -5.23 -1.35
CA SER A 62 6.51 -5.81 -2.01
C SER A 62 6.46 -5.51 -3.49
N GLY A 63 7.62 -5.24 -4.08
CA GLY A 63 7.73 -5.00 -5.50
C GLY A 63 9.11 -5.37 -5.97
N MET A 64 9.27 -5.52 -7.28
CA MET A 64 10.53 -5.92 -7.85
C MET A 64 11.09 -4.81 -8.72
N TYR A 65 12.37 -4.48 -8.52
CA TYR A 65 13.06 -3.52 -9.36
C TYR A 65 13.49 -4.17 -10.67
N ASP A 66 13.77 -3.34 -11.66
CA ASP A 66 14.17 -3.84 -12.97
C ASP A 66 15.37 -4.77 -12.90
N GLY A 67 16.31 -4.52 -12.04
CA GLY A 67 17.53 -5.31 -11.96
C GLY A 67 17.40 -6.65 -11.26
N GLY A 68 16.18 -7.00 -10.80
CA GLY A 68 15.99 -8.28 -10.13
C GLY A 68 16.01 -8.21 -8.61
N SER A 69 16.47 -7.12 -8.03
CA SER A 69 16.34 -6.93 -6.58
C SER A 69 14.90 -6.57 -6.26
N TRP A 70 14.54 -6.65 -4.99
CA TRP A 70 13.15 -6.42 -4.62
C TRP A 70 13.05 -5.61 -3.34
N LEU A 71 11.87 -5.02 -3.18
CA LEU A 71 11.56 -4.11 -2.10
C LEU A 71 10.52 -4.74 -1.19
N ARG A 72 10.68 -4.54 0.11
CA ARG A 72 9.68 -4.91 1.10
C ARG A 72 9.46 -3.75 2.05
N VAL A 73 8.20 -3.42 2.28
CA VAL A 73 7.84 -2.36 3.21
C VAL A 73 6.80 -2.90 4.17
N SER A 74 7.12 -2.89 5.46
CA SER A 74 6.16 -3.25 6.51
C SER A 74 5.56 -1.96 7.04
N ALA A 75 4.25 -1.89 7.15
CA ALA A 75 3.59 -0.64 7.52
C ALA A 75 2.28 -0.87 8.25
N THR A 76 1.81 0.19 8.87
CA THR A 76 0.49 0.25 9.46
C THR A 76 -0.26 1.34 8.73
N LEU A 77 -1.42 1.00 8.17
CA LEU A 77 -2.21 1.97 7.43
C LEU A 77 -3.17 2.71 8.35
N VAL A 78 -3.34 4.00 8.07
CA VAL A 78 -4.25 4.85 8.82
C VAL A 78 -5.21 5.48 7.83
N GLU A 79 -6.48 5.42 8.15
CA GLU A 79 -7.49 6.05 7.30
C GLU A 79 -7.38 7.55 7.38
N ASP A 80 -7.48 8.22 6.22
CA ASP A 80 -7.39 9.67 6.17
C ASP A 80 -8.45 10.19 5.21
N ASP A 81 -9.46 10.82 5.77
CA ASP A 81 -10.60 11.32 5.01
C ASP A 81 -10.28 12.57 4.22
N ARG A 82 -9.16 13.24 4.52
CA ARG A 82 -8.80 14.47 3.82
C ARG A 82 -8.50 14.22 2.36
N ILE A 83 -8.03 13.00 2.05
CA ILE A 83 -7.74 12.62 0.67
C ILE A 83 -8.68 11.51 0.29
N GLU A 84 -9.89 11.92 -0.07
CA GLU A 84 -10.86 10.97 -0.57
C GLU A 84 -10.33 10.31 -1.83
N ALA A 85 -10.58 9.04 -1.99
CA ALA A 85 -10.23 8.35 -3.23
C ALA A 85 -10.99 9.02 -4.36
N GLN A 86 -10.25 9.46 -5.36
CA GLN A 86 -10.84 10.20 -6.46
C GLN A 86 -11.14 9.29 -7.63
#